data_2e922e9681e492a0cd13eb5faa27a8a5
#
_entry.id   2e922e9681e492a0cd13eb5faa27a8a5
#
_cell.length_a   1.000
_cell.length_b   1.000
_cell.length_c   1.000
_cell.angle_alpha   90.00
_cell.angle_beta   90.00
_cell.angle_gamma   90.00
#
_symmetry.space_group_name_H-M   'P 1'
#
loop_
_entity.id
_entity.type
_entity.pdbx_description
1 polymer ?
#
loop_
_entity_poly.entity_id
_entity_poly.type
_entity_poly.pdbx_seq_one_letter_code
_entity_poly.pdbx_strand_id
1 'polypeptide(L)'
;QKYLDRMDRIEDSTSDTSQMKAVFTCARKGGKQVLEVEDLQVGYDKVLSDVSFQLLQGQRMAIVGPNGIGKSTLIKTLVKELPAISGSFKFGHQIDVGYFNQESAQMKSNKNVLDELWDMDPDATQTQIRNTLASFLFTQDEVFKEVNDLSGGERVRLALAKLMLEHDNVLLLDE
;
A
#
# COMPACT_ATOMS: atom_id res chain seq x y z
N GLN A 1 -7.20 52.39 14.75
CA GLN A 1 -7.97 51.48 15.65
C GLN A 1 -9.22 50.88 14.94
N LYS A 2 -9.84 51.55 13.98
CA LYS A 2 -11.07 51.15 13.30
C LYS A 2 -10.91 50.08 12.19
N TYR A 3 -9.65 49.71 11.82
CA TYR A 3 -9.33 48.73 10.78
C TYR A 3 -9.03 47.32 11.32
N LEU A 4 -8.79 47.17 12.64
CA LEU A 4 -8.49 45.90 13.27
C LEU A 4 -9.72 45.12 13.70
N ASP A 5 -10.89 45.76 13.77
CA ASP A 5 -12.16 45.12 14.16
C ASP A 5 -12.89 44.41 13.00
N ARG A 6 -12.28 44.37 11.79
CA ARG A 6 -12.80 43.69 10.59
C ARG A 6 -12.01 42.48 10.14
N MET A 7 -11.06 42.03 10.91
CA MET A 7 -10.43 40.74 10.66
C MET A 7 -11.31 39.66 11.32
N ASP A 8 -12.07 38.96 10.49
CA ASP A 8 -12.70 37.71 10.92
C ASP A 8 -11.60 36.85 11.56
N ARG A 9 -11.77 36.50 12.83
CA ARG A 9 -10.92 35.50 13.47
C ARG A 9 -11.03 34.26 12.60
N ILE A 10 -9.91 33.86 11.99
CA ILE A 10 -9.75 32.51 11.46
C ILE A 10 -9.96 31.61 12.69
N GLU A 11 -11.11 30.99 12.79
CA GLU A 11 -11.31 29.90 13.73
C GLU A 11 -10.23 28.89 13.43
N ASP A 12 -9.41 28.56 14.44
CA ASP A 12 -8.48 27.45 14.31
C ASP A 12 -9.27 26.27 13.76
N SER A 13 -8.94 25.87 12.54
CA SER A 13 -9.46 24.63 12.00
C SER A 13 -9.12 23.57 13.03
N THR A 14 -10.10 23.03 13.70
CA THR A 14 -9.94 21.86 14.55
C THR A 14 -9.18 20.86 13.69
N SER A 15 -7.88 20.73 13.94
CA SER A 15 -7.07 19.74 13.25
C SER A 15 -7.72 18.40 13.54
N ASP A 16 -8.37 17.83 12.51
CA ASP A 16 -8.95 16.51 12.61
C ASP A 16 -7.80 15.54 12.92
N THR A 17 -7.65 15.20 14.19
CA THR A 17 -6.64 14.29 14.71
C THR A 17 -7.06 12.84 14.53
N SER A 18 -8.01 12.56 13.64
CA SER A 18 -8.41 11.21 13.33
C SER A 18 -7.19 10.44 12.79
N GLN A 19 -6.82 9.37 13.49
CA GLN A 19 -5.71 8.50 13.12
C GLN A 19 -6.24 7.28 12.40
N MET A 20 -5.59 6.90 11.31
CA MET A 20 -5.85 5.65 10.62
C MET A 20 -5.58 4.47 11.56
N LYS A 21 -6.56 3.55 11.70
CA LYS A 21 -6.51 2.38 12.59
C LYS A 21 -6.55 1.07 11.80
N ALA A 22 -5.86 1.02 10.68
CA ALA A 22 -5.79 -0.18 9.86
C ALA A 22 -4.98 -1.28 10.56
N VAL A 23 -5.53 -2.50 10.60
CA VAL A 23 -4.86 -3.69 11.11
C VAL A 23 -4.82 -4.72 9.99
N PHE A 24 -3.63 -4.97 9.46
CA PHE A 24 -3.42 -6.01 8.47
C PHE A 24 -3.44 -7.39 9.12
N THR A 25 -4.28 -8.27 8.61
CA THR A 25 -4.39 -9.66 9.04
C THR A 25 -4.09 -10.56 7.85
N CYS A 26 -3.44 -11.69 8.07
CA CYS A 26 -3.18 -12.66 7.02
C CYS A 26 -4.16 -13.83 7.08
N ALA A 27 -4.57 -14.34 5.92
CA ALA A 27 -5.47 -15.49 5.82
C ALA A 27 -4.81 -16.77 6.35
N ARG A 28 -3.49 -16.89 6.19
CA ARG A 28 -2.71 -18.05 6.66
C ARG A 28 -1.31 -17.63 7.11
N LYS A 29 -0.73 -18.43 7.99
CA LYS A 29 0.67 -18.24 8.40
C LYS A 29 1.57 -18.93 7.37
N GLY A 30 2.53 -18.18 6.83
CA GLY A 30 3.59 -18.72 5.99
C GLY A 30 4.65 -19.50 6.77
N GLY A 31 5.61 -20.10 6.06
CA GLY A 31 6.77 -20.75 6.64
C GLY A 31 7.69 -19.78 7.38
N LYS A 32 8.63 -20.32 8.18
CA LYS A 32 9.61 -19.51 8.92
C LYS A 32 10.50 -18.67 8.00
N GLN A 33 10.91 -19.23 6.87
CA GLN A 33 11.66 -18.54 5.81
C GLN A 33 10.64 -17.93 4.85
N VAL A 34 10.65 -16.63 4.74
CA VAL A 34 9.68 -15.86 3.94
C VAL A 34 10.23 -15.57 2.55
N LEU A 35 11.48 -15.11 2.48
CA LEU A 35 12.14 -14.76 1.23
C LEU A 35 13.65 -15.03 1.38
N GLU A 36 14.22 -15.65 0.37
CA GLU A 36 15.66 -15.85 0.20
C GLU A 36 16.08 -15.22 -1.12
N VAL A 37 17.13 -14.44 -1.09
CA VAL A 37 17.68 -13.72 -2.24
C VAL A 37 19.19 -13.99 -2.28
N GLU A 38 19.66 -14.53 -3.41
CA GLU A 38 21.06 -14.94 -3.60
C GLU A 38 21.63 -14.26 -4.84
N ASP A 39 22.66 -13.43 -4.63
CA ASP A 39 23.44 -12.72 -5.67
C ASP A 39 22.53 -12.10 -6.75
N LEU A 40 21.39 -11.54 -6.30
CA LEU A 40 20.36 -11.01 -7.18
C LEU A 40 20.81 -9.67 -7.74
N GLN A 41 21.05 -9.65 -9.05
CA GLN A 41 21.36 -8.44 -9.79
C GLN A 41 20.11 -7.92 -10.48
N VAL A 42 19.74 -6.69 -10.15
CA VAL A 42 18.57 -6.01 -10.70
C VAL A 42 18.96 -4.76 -11.47
N GLY A 43 18.20 -4.48 -12.52
CA GLY A 43 18.46 -3.34 -13.39
C GLY A 43 17.65 -3.45 -14.68
N TYR A 44 17.99 -2.61 -15.64
CA TYR A 44 17.46 -2.65 -17.00
C TYR A 44 18.57 -3.08 -17.97
N ASP A 45 19.20 -2.13 -18.69
CA ASP A 45 20.32 -2.43 -19.59
C ASP A 45 21.66 -2.63 -18.85
N LYS A 46 21.71 -2.21 -17.59
CA LYS A 46 22.87 -2.35 -16.70
C LYS A 46 22.43 -2.68 -15.28
N VAL A 47 23.30 -3.33 -14.54
CA VAL A 47 23.10 -3.63 -13.13
C VAL A 47 23.01 -2.32 -12.34
N LEU A 48 21.95 -2.15 -11.58
CA LEU A 48 21.74 -1.02 -10.67
C LEU A 48 22.13 -1.41 -9.24
N SER A 49 21.76 -2.62 -8.81
CA SER A 49 22.17 -3.14 -7.51
C SER A 49 22.34 -4.66 -7.55
N ASP A 50 23.17 -5.14 -6.61
CA ASP A 50 23.48 -6.54 -6.37
C ASP A 50 23.25 -6.81 -4.88
N VAL A 51 22.37 -7.76 -4.55
CA VAL A 51 21.93 -7.98 -3.18
C VAL A 51 21.76 -9.46 -2.86
N SER A 52 22.16 -9.83 -1.65
CA SER A 52 21.86 -11.13 -1.04
C SER A 52 21.34 -10.91 0.37
N PHE A 53 20.17 -11.45 0.67
CA PHE A 53 19.58 -11.37 2.00
C PHE A 53 18.53 -12.46 2.22
N GLN A 54 18.15 -12.65 3.47
CA GLN A 54 17.08 -13.54 3.87
C GLN A 54 16.07 -12.79 4.76
N LEU A 55 14.79 -13.01 4.55
CA LEU A 55 13.72 -12.49 5.38
C LEU A 55 13.01 -13.63 6.08
N LEU A 56 12.89 -13.52 7.40
CA LEU A 56 12.19 -14.49 8.24
C LEU A 56 10.83 -13.95 8.68
N GLN A 57 9.95 -14.86 9.05
CA GLN A 57 8.61 -14.53 9.55
C GLN A 57 8.68 -13.53 10.72
N GLY A 58 7.84 -12.50 10.66
CA GLY A 58 7.77 -11.44 11.67
C GLY A 58 8.85 -10.37 11.56
N GLN A 59 9.81 -10.49 10.64
CA GLN A 59 10.80 -9.45 10.39
C GLN A 59 10.22 -8.33 9.52
N ARG A 60 10.78 -7.15 9.70
CA ARG A 60 10.57 -5.97 8.86
C ARG A 60 11.92 -5.55 8.31
N MET A 61 11.97 -5.28 7.00
CA MET A 61 13.17 -4.84 6.31
C MET A 61 12.90 -3.53 5.60
N ALA A 62 13.81 -2.57 5.75
CA ALA A 62 13.78 -1.31 5.01
C ALA A 62 14.88 -1.29 3.97
N ILE A 63 14.55 -0.93 2.73
CA ILE A 63 15.49 -0.73 1.65
C ILE A 63 15.79 0.76 1.58
N VAL A 64 17.01 1.16 1.93
CA VAL A 64 17.44 2.55 1.98
C VAL A 64 18.57 2.83 1.00
N GLY A 65 18.59 4.02 0.44
CA GLY A 65 19.64 4.45 -0.48
C GLY A 65 19.19 5.64 -1.34
N PRO A 66 20.11 6.27 -2.08
CA PRO A 66 19.80 7.39 -2.96
C PRO A 66 18.85 7.01 -4.08
N ASN A 67 18.23 8.02 -4.70
CA ASN A 67 17.36 7.79 -5.84
C ASN A 67 18.15 7.22 -7.03
N GLY A 68 17.52 6.32 -7.79
CA GLY A 68 18.12 5.69 -8.96
C GLY A 68 19.03 4.48 -8.66
N ILE A 69 19.24 4.09 -7.39
CA ILE A 69 20.08 2.94 -7.03
C ILE A 69 19.40 1.59 -7.29
N GLY A 70 18.14 1.55 -7.66
CA GLY A 70 17.43 0.31 -7.96
C GLY A 70 16.47 -0.20 -6.87
N LYS A 71 16.08 0.63 -5.88
CA LYS A 71 15.14 0.22 -4.82
C LYS A 71 13.81 -0.30 -5.38
N SER A 72 13.12 0.51 -6.16
CA SER A 72 11.86 0.11 -6.82
C SER A 72 12.07 -1.00 -7.85
N THR A 73 13.23 -1.02 -8.53
CA THR A 73 13.59 -2.09 -9.46
C THR A 73 13.72 -3.44 -8.75
N LEU A 74 14.32 -3.46 -7.55
CA LEU A 74 14.41 -4.66 -6.72
C LEU A 74 13.00 -5.16 -6.33
N ILE A 75 12.14 -4.27 -5.84
CA ILE A 75 10.77 -4.65 -5.47
C ILE A 75 10.00 -5.16 -6.69
N LYS A 76 10.05 -4.46 -7.83
CA LYS A 76 9.43 -4.91 -9.10
C LYS A 76 9.97 -6.26 -9.58
N THR A 77 11.26 -6.54 -9.35
CA THR A 77 11.83 -7.85 -9.66
C THR A 77 11.28 -8.94 -8.74
N LEU A 78 11.16 -8.65 -7.43
CA LEU A 78 10.61 -9.60 -6.46
C LEU A 78 9.13 -9.94 -6.74
N VAL A 79 8.32 -8.97 -7.20
CA VAL A 79 6.93 -9.23 -7.63
C VAL A 79 6.82 -9.74 -9.07
N LYS A 80 7.96 -9.98 -9.74
CA LYS A 80 8.06 -10.52 -11.11
C LYS A 80 7.51 -9.60 -12.21
N GLU A 81 7.39 -8.30 -11.94
CA GLU A 81 7.11 -7.30 -12.98
C GLU A 81 8.32 -7.05 -13.87
N LEU A 82 9.54 -7.23 -13.33
CA LEU A 82 10.79 -7.12 -14.05
C LEU A 82 11.62 -8.40 -13.90
N PRO A 83 12.31 -8.85 -14.95
CA PRO A 83 13.24 -9.97 -14.85
C PRO A 83 14.50 -9.58 -14.07
N ALA A 84 15.08 -10.53 -13.35
CA ALA A 84 16.40 -10.39 -12.79
C ALA A 84 17.46 -10.42 -13.92
N ILE A 85 18.55 -9.67 -13.76
CA ILE A 85 19.71 -9.75 -14.67
C ILE A 85 20.48 -11.05 -14.40
N SER A 86 20.73 -11.36 -13.13
CA SER A 86 21.34 -12.61 -12.67
C SER A 86 20.98 -12.89 -11.22
N GLY A 87 21.44 -14.03 -10.69
CA GLY A 87 21.11 -14.48 -9.35
C GLY A 87 19.72 -15.09 -9.26
N SER A 88 19.25 -15.30 -8.05
CA SER A 88 17.94 -15.91 -7.82
C SER A 88 17.25 -15.40 -6.56
N PHE A 89 15.93 -15.55 -6.52
CA PHE A 89 15.18 -15.36 -5.29
C PHE A 89 14.04 -16.39 -5.20
N LYS A 90 13.66 -16.71 -3.97
CA LYS A 90 12.63 -17.69 -3.70
C LYS A 90 11.80 -17.27 -2.51
N PHE A 91 10.48 -17.21 -2.67
CA PHE A 91 9.54 -17.12 -1.56
C PHE A 91 9.37 -18.50 -0.89
N GLY A 92 9.20 -18.47 0.41
CA GLY A 92 8.96 -19.67 1.22
C GLY A 92 7.62 -20.33 0.94
N HIS A 93 7.35 -21.39 1.67
CA HIS A 93 6.10 -22.14 1.54
C HIS A 93 4.90 -21.33 2.06
N GLN A 94 3.78 -21.32 1.32
CA GLN A 94 2.54 -20.62 1.67
C GLN A 94 2.74 -19.10 1.87
N ILE A 95 3.55 -18.48 1.05
CA ILE A 95 3.75 -17.04 1.04
C ILE A 95 2.87 -16.42 -0.02
N ASP A 96 1.97 -15.54 0.43
CA ASP A 96 1.14 -14.65 -0.39
C ASP A 96 1.71 -13.23 -0.27
N VAL A 97 1.91 -12.57 -1.40
CA VAL A 97 2.64 -11.31 -1.48
C VAL A 97 1.73 -10.20 -1.97
N GLY A 98 1.37 -9.30 -1.08
CA GLY A 98 0.71 -8.05 -1.40
C GLY A 98 1.75 -6.99 -1.80
N TYR A 99 1.45 -6.26 -2.87
CA TYR A 99 2.33 -5.23 -3.39
C TYR A 99 1.61 -3.89 -3.49
N PHE A 100 2.20 -2.89 -2.90
CA PHE A 100 1.76 -1.51 -3.02
C PHE A 100 2.84 -0.67 -3.70
N ASN A 101 2.45 0.05 -4.73
CA ASN A 101 3.27 1.08 -5.37
C ASN A 101 2.44 2.36 -5.61
N GLN A 102 3.09 3.44 -5.97
CA GLN A 102 2.39 4.71 -6.29
C GLN A 102 1.42 4.58 -7.48
N GLU A 103 1.68 3.67 -8.41
CA GLU A 103 0.79 3.44 -9.56
C GLU A 103 -0.52 2.78 -9.11
N SER A 104 -0.47 1.93 -8.07
CA SER A 104 -1.66 1.33 -7.44
C SER A 104 -2.64 2.40 -6.93
N ALA A 105 -2.13 3.56 -6.54
CA ALA A 105 -2.94 4.70 -6.12
C ALA A 105 -3.48 5.54 -7.30
N GLN A 106 -3.08 5.25 -8.55
CA GLN A 106 -3.59 5.94 -9.75
C GLN A 106 -4.80 5.23 -10.37
N MET A 107 -5.47 4.36 -9.58
CA MET A 107 -6.64 3.65 -10.06
C MET A 107 -7.70 4.58 -10.63
N LYS A 108 -8.34 4.16 -11.73
CA LYS A 108 -9.46 4.84 -12.35
C LYS A 108 -10.64 3.88 -12.37
N SER A 109 -11.76 4.31 -11.81
CA SER A 109 -12.99 3.54 -11.81
C SER A 109 -14.18 4.48 -11.73
N ASN A 110 -15.25 4.15 -12.45
CA ASN A 110 -16.53 4.86 -12.38
C ASN A 110 -17.42 4.33 -11.23
N LYS A 111 -16.92 3.36 -10.46
CA LYS A 111 -17.61 2.89 -9.27
C LYS A 111 -17.40 3.85 -8.11
N ASN A 112 -18.32 3.85 -7.16
CA ASN A 112 -18.07 4.52 -5.89
C ASN A 112 -17.07 3.72 -5.03
N VAL A 113 -16.51 4.38 -4.02
CA VAL A 113 -15.50 3.80 -3.11
C VAL A 113 -16.01 2.52 -2.43
N LEU A 114 -17.29 2.50 -2.03
CA LEU A 114 -17.90 1.35 -1.36
C LEU A 114 -17.93 0.13 -2.28
N ASP A 115 -18.46 0.31 -3.49
CA ASP A 115 -18.60 -0.78 -4.47
C ASP A 115 -17.24 -1.25 -4.98
N GLU A 116 -16.29 -0.32 -5.16
CA GLU A 116 -14.92 -0.61 -5.56
C GLU A 116 -14.19 -1.51 -4.54
N LEU A 117 -14.42 -1.28 -3.25
CA LEU A 117 -13.83 -2.13 -2.22
C LEU A 117 -14.61 -3.43 -2.04
N TRP A 118 -15.94 -3.40 -2.22
CA TRP A 118 -16.80 -4.58 -2.06
C TRP A 118 -16.52 -5.65 -3.12
N ASP A 119 -16.09 -5.26 -4.31
CA ASP A 119 -15.68 -6.22 -5.35
C ASP A 119 -14.48 -7.09 -4.93
N MET A 120 -13.67 -6.63 -3.98
CA MET A 120 -12.52 -7.40 -3.48
C MET A 120 -12.94 -8.54 -2.54
N ASP A 121 -14.07 -8.39 -1.86
CA ASP A 121 -14.64 -9.40 -0.96
C ASP A 121 -16.17 -9.41 -1.09
N PRO A 122 -16.70 -10.08 -2.13
CA PRO A 122 -18.14 -10.14 -2.38
C PRO A 122 -18.96 -10.85 -1.28
N ASP A 123 -18.29 -11.68 -0.48
CA ASP A 123 -18.92 -12.40 0.63
C ASP A 123 -19.03 -11.53 1.90
N ALA A 124 -18.31 -10.41 1.96
CA ALA A 124 -18.39 -9.48 3.08
C ALA A 124 -19.74 -8.77 3.12
N THR A 125 -20.22 -8.49 4.33
CA THR A 125 -21.38 -7.64 4.53
C THR A 125 -21.06 -6.16 4.27
N GLN A 126 -22.03 -5.37 3.85
CA GLN A 126 -21.87 -3.93 3.68
C GLN A 126 -21.29 -3.25 4.94
N THR A 127 -21.67 -3.72 6.12
CA THR A 127 -21.17 -3.19 7.39
C THR A 127 -19.67 -3.46 7.55
N GLN A 128 -19.18 -4.63 7.16
CA GLN A 128 -17.76 -4.96 7.20
C GLN A 128 -16.97 -4.07 6.26
N ILE A 129 -17.41 -3.90 5.01
CA ILE A 129 -16.76 -3.02 4.03
C ILE A 129 -16.73 -1.57 4.53
N ARG A 130 -17.84 -1.06 5.09
CA ARG A 130 -17.88 0.30 5.67
C ARG A 130 -16.95 0.46 6.87
N ASN A 131 -16.85 -0.55 7.74
CA ASN A 131 -15.93 -0.53 8.88
C ASN A 131 -14.47 -0.52 8.39
N THR A 132 -14.15 -1.30 7.35
CA THR A 132 -12.85 -1.26 6.69
C THR A 132 -12.54 0.14 6.17
N LEU A 133 -13.45 0.74 5.39
CA LEU A 133 -13.28 2.11 4.87
C LEU A 133 -13.11 3.14 5.98
N ALA A 134 -13.89 3.03 7.06
CA ALA A 134 -13.79 3.92 8.21
C ALA A 134 -12.41 3.82 8.90
N SER A 135 -11.78 2.63 8.94
CA SER A 135 -10.42 2.46 9.48
C SER A 135 -9.36 3.19 8.65
N PHE A 136 -9.65 3.46 7.37
CA PHE A 136 -8.86 4.28 6.46
C PHE A 136 -9.38 5.71 6.32
N LEU A 137 -10.17 6.17 7.28
CA LEU A 137 -10.67 7.56 7.37
C LEU A 137 -11.61 7.98 6.23
N PHE A 138 -12.34 7.06 5.65
CA PHE A 138 -13.46 7.41 4.79
C PHE A 138 -14.70 7.65 5.63
N THR A 139 -15.28 8.85 5.50
CA THR A 139 -16.52 9.22 6.20
C THR A 139 -17.74 8.59 5.54
N GLN A 140 -18.92 8.72 6.20
CA GLN A 140 -20.16 8.15 5.68
C GLN A 140 -20.52 8.64 4.26
N ASP A 141 -20.24 9.90 3.95
CA ASP A 141 -20.56 10.49 2.66
C ASP A 141 -19.48 10.20 1.60
N GLU A 142 -18.22 10.10 2.02
CA GLU A 142 -17.09 9.86 1.12
C GLU A 142 -17.11 8.47 0.49
N VAL A 143 -17.73 7.49 1.14
CA VAL A 143 -17.84 6.12 0.58
C VAL A 143 -18.68 6.07 -0.69
N PHE A 144 -19.49 7.10 -0.96
CA PHE A 144 -20.31 7.20 -2.17
C PHE A 144 -19.70 8.05 -3.29
N LYS A 145 -18.54 8.70 -3.04
CA LYS A 145 -17.79 9.38 -4.09
C LYS A 145 -17.32 8.39 -5.15
N GLU A 146 -17.31 8.80 -6.42
CA GLU A 146 -16.65 8.01 -7.45
C GLU A 146 -15.14 7.99 -7.24
N VAL A 147 -14.51 6.86 -7.56
CA VAL A 147 -13.04 6.69 -7.41
C VAL A 147 -12.28 7.72 -8.24
N ASN A 148 -12.84 8.13 -9.39
CA ASN A 148 -12.26 9.18 -10.24
C ASN A 148 -12.19 10.55 -9.56
N ASP A 149 -13.12 10.84 -8.64
CA ASP A 149 -13.23 12.14 -7.95
C ASP A 149 -12.39 12.20 -6.66
N LEU A 150 -11.73 11.11 -6.30
CA LEU A 150 -10.88 11.07 -5.11
C LEU A 150 -9.62 11.93 -5.30
N SER A 151 -9.23 12.63 -4.26
CA SER A 151 -7.91 13.24 -4.14
C SER A 151 -6.80 12.18 -4.12
N GLY A 152 -5.55 12.60 -4.36
CA GLY A 152 -4.40 11.67 -4.31
C GLY A 152 -4.28 10.92 -2.99
N GLY A 153 -4.48 11.61 -1.85
CA GLY A 153 -4.44 10.98 -0.54
C GLY A 153 -5.59 9.98 -0.29
N GLU A 154 -6.80 10.30 -0.76
CA GLU A 154 -7.95 9.38 -0.69
C GLU A 154 -7.71 8.12 -1.52
N ARG A 155 -7.13 8.26 -2.73
CA ARG A 155 -6.77 7.11 -3.59
C ARG A 155 -5.73 6.21 -2.93
N VAL A 156 -4.70 6.79 -2.29
CA VAL A 156 -3.72 6.02 -1.52
C VAL A 156 -4.39 5.25 -0.38
N ARG A 157 -5.30 5.89 0.37
CA ARG A 157 -6.03 5.21 1.45
C ARG A 157 -6.92 4.08 0.92
N LEU A 158 -7.58 4.28 -0.22
CA LEU A 158 -8.39 3.22 -0.86
C LEU A 158 -7.51 2.06 -1.34
N ALA A 159 -6.36 2.34 -1.96
CA ALA A 159 -5.41 1.31 -2.39
C ALA A 159 -4.89 0.49 -1.21
N LEU A 160 -4.59 1.14 -0.07
CA LEU A 160 -4.19 0.44 1.16
C LEU A 160 -5.34 -0.37 1.77
N ALA A 161 -6.59 0.11 1.68
CA ALA A 161 -7.76 -0.65 2.10
C ALA A 161 -7.96 -1.91 1.24
N LYS A 162 -7.75 -1.81 -0.07
CA LYS A 162 -7.77 -2.97 -0.98
C LYS A 162 -6.69 -3.98 -0.60
N LEU A 163 -5.44 -3.52 -0.42
CA LEU A 163 -4.34 -4.37 0.00
C LEU A 163 -4.61 -5.09 1.34
N MET A 164 -5.30 -4.43 2.27
CA MET A 164 -5.66 -5.05 3.55
C MET A 164 -6.65 -6.21 3.39
N LEU A 165 -7.56 -6.14 2.41
CA LEU A 165 -8.55 -7.19 2.13
C LEU A 165 -7.95 -8.39 1.35
N GLU A 166 -6.77 -8.26 0.77
CA GLU A 166 -6.07 -9.39 0.13
C GLU A 166 -5.59 -10.41 1.16
N HIS A 167 -5.48 -10.01 2.44
CA HIS A 167 -5.05 -10.86 3.55
C HIS A 167 -3.71 -11.55 3.33
N ASP A 168 -2.81 -10.92 2.58
CA ASP A 168 -1.48 -11.40 2.30
C ASP A 168 -0.61 -11.46 3.55
N ASN A 169 0.35 -12.38 3.57
CA ASN A 169 1.22 -12.56 4.72
C ASN A 169 2.61 -11.92 4.55
N VAL A 170 2.88 -11.36 3.38
CA VAL A 170 4.04 -10.51 3.08
C VAL A 170 3.59 -9.26 2.37
N LEU A 171 4.05 -8.10 2.81
CA LEU A 171 3.75 -6.83 2.16
C LEU A 171 5.05 -6.22 1.62
N LEU A 172 5.06 -5.92 0.34
CA LEU A 172 6.09 -5.15 -0.34
C LEU A 172 5.53 -3.75 -0.62
N LEU A 173 6.15 -2.73 -0.02
CA LEU A 173 5.70 -1.35 -0.13
C LEU A 173 6.76 -0.54 -0.85
N ASP A 174 6.41 0.05 -1.99
CA ASP A 174 7.25 0.96 -2.77
C ASP A 174 6.64 2.37 -2.73
N GLU A 175 7.49 3.38 -2.61
CA GLU A 175 7.07 4.79 -2.45
C GLU A 175 6.12 5.28 -3.53
#